data_85ce5b1c089a63da038b1790865c1bb9
#
_entry.id   85ce5b1c089a63da038b1790865c1bb9
#
_cell.length_a   1.000
_cell.length_b   1.000
_cell.length_c   1.000
_cell.angle_alpha   90.00
_cell.angle_beta   90.00
_cell.angle_gamma   90.00
#
_symmetry.space_group_name_H-M   'P 1'
#
loop_
_entity.id
_entity.type
_entity.pdbx_description
1 polymer ?
#
loop_
_entity_poly.entity_id
_entity_poly.type
_entity_poly.pdbx_seq_one_letter_code
_entity_poly.pdbx_strand_id
1 'polypeptide(L)'
;MQIQELILHFLLQNVFFNLHNSKKSSTFAPKLTDVTVLPVDFIESMHQQMGSEAARLVQALETEPVTSIRLNSKLDVLTFDCDTEEVPWHIDGYYLSERPQFTLDPLFHAGCYYVQEASSMFIEQALEQYVDSSSVVLDLCAAPGGKSTLISEYLGADGLLVSNEVVRQRVFILSENIQKWGNGNTVVTHNTPAEIGERCTHLFDCVLVDAPCSGEGMFRKDEQARAEWSLKAVKLCAERQRSILMDVWDALKPGGILIYSTCTFNEEENEKNVEWMEESLGAQILPVDYDPDWGITEGRVGYHFYPHKAKGEGFYMCVLCKNDEPLQPVKIKPSGRETAMAHPEYMPVMRSWLQHPDEWAVRYYDRFATAYPLKYKEIIEWLSTRLTCISTGFGLGEERGRGIAPQHSLSMLKDLRKEAFPNIALTREQALSYLRTEALALSDVPLGLVLLTYEGVPLGFAKNVGNRLNNLYPNEWRIRHL
;
A
#
# COMPACT_ATOMS: atom_id res chain seq x y z
N MET A 1 -0.38 -31.76 5.14
CA MET A 1 -1.33 -31.61 4.02
C MET A 1 -2.64 -30.94 4.45
N GLN A 2 -3.28 -31.29 5.56
CA GLN A 2 -4.52 -30.66 6.03
C GLN A 2 -4.35 -29.21 6.56
N ILE A 3 -3.21 -28.83 7.11
CA ILE A 3 -2.95 -27.49 7.64
C ILE A 3 -2.73 -26.47 6.50
N GLN A 4 -2.14 -26.86 5.39
CA GLN A 4 -1.96 -25.99 4.22
C GLN A 4 -3.28 -25.68 3.49
N GLU A 5 -4.21 -26.63 3.47
CA GLU A 5 -5.55 -26.41 2.88
C GLU A 5 -6.43 -25.50 3.74
N LEU A 6 -6.33 -25.58 5.06
CA LEU A 6 -7.04 -24.67 5.98
C LEU A 6 -6.50 -23.23 5.91
N ILE A 7 -5.18 -23.08 5.77
CA ILE A 7 -4.52 -21.77 5.61
C ILE A 7 -4.89 -21.15 4.24
N LEU A 8 -4.96 -21.98 3.19
CA LEU A 8 -5.35 -21.52 1.86
C LEU A 8 -6.84 -21.10 1.82
N HIS A 9 -7.70 -21.80 2.56
CA HIS A 9 -9.13 -21.49 2.64
C HIS A 9 -9.40 -20.17 3.38
N PHE A 10 -8.71 -19.94 4.51
CA PHE A 10 -8.79 -18.70 5.28
C PHE A 10 -8.23 -17.49 4.51
N LEU A 11 -7.13 -17.68 3.75
CA LEU A 11 -6.55 -16.63 2.91
C LEU A 11 -7.40 -16.34 1.66
N LEU A 12 -8.10 -17.31 1.11
CA LEU A 12 -8.98 -17.14 -0.04
C LEU A 12 -10.28 -16.41 0.30
N GLN A 13 -10.82 -16.59 1.52
CA GLN A 13 -12.07 -15.94 1.93
C GLN A 13 -11.89 -14.42 2.12
N ASN A 14 -10.77 -13.96 2.69
CA ASN A 14 -10.49 -12.53 2.85
C ASN A 14 -10.27 -11.75 1.53
N VAL A 15 -10.07 -12.45 0.41
CA VAL A 15 -9.90 -11.83 -0.92
C VAL A 15 -11.24 -11.59 -1.62
N PHE A 16 -12.30 -12.30 -1.25
CA PHE A 16 -13.60 -12.19 -1.92
C PHE A 16 -14.42 -10.96 -1.51
N PHE A 17 -14.08 -10.27 -0.42
CA PHE A 17 -14.95 -9.21 0.12
C PHE A 17 -14.99 -7.93 -0.72
N ASN A 18 -13.97 -7.63 -1.52
CA ASN A 18 -13.98 -6.49 -2.44
C ASN A 18 -14.55 -6.79 -3.84
N LEU A 19 -14.88 -8.05 -4.15
CA LEU A 19 -15.35 -8.46 -5.49
C LEU A 19 -16.77 -9.03 -5.52
N HIS A 20 -17.47 -9.22 -4.39
CA HIS A 20 -18.74 -9.98 -4.39
C HIS A 20 -19.99 -9.23 -3.93
N ASN A 21 -19.95 -7.92 -3.68
CA ASN A 21 -21.17 -7.14 -3.41
C ASN A 21 -21.94 -6.70 -4.66
N SER A 22 -21.81 -7.41 -5.78
CA SER A 22 -22.53 -7.07 -7.01
C SER A 22 -23.24 -8.25 -7.69
N LYS A 23 -24.01 -9.00 -6.92
CA LYS A 23 -25.09 -9.81 -7.52
C LYS A 23 -26.19 -10.03 -6.48
N LYS A 24 -27.18 -9.14 -6.48
CA LYS A 24 -28.62 -9.47 -6.34
C LYS A 24 -29.44 -8.18 -6.29
N SER A 25 -29.85 -7.70 -7.45
CA SER A 25 -31.09 -6.93 -7.55
C SER A 25 -32.24 -7.95 -7.55
N SER A 26 -32.89 -8.13 -6.44
CA SER A 26 -34.27 -8.57 -6.37
C SER A 26 -34.85 -8.10 -5.05
N THR A 27 -35.92 -7.34 -5.15
CA THR A 27 -36.86 -6.92 -4.14
C THR A 27 -37.02 -7.92 -2.99
N PHE A 28 -36.33 -7.65 -1.89
CA PHE A 28 -36.67 -8.15 -0.55
C PHE A 28 -36.26 -7.08 0.45
N ALA A 29 -37.24 -6.60 1.23
CA ALA A 29 -36.98 -5.79 2.40
C ALA A 29 -35.96 -6.52 3.29
N PRO A 30 -34.94 -5.84 3.84
CA PRO A 30 -34.00 -6.49 4.75
C PRO A 30 -34.79 -6.96 5.96
N LYS A 31 -34.72 -8.27 6.22
CA LYS A 31 -35.09 -8.80 7.53
C LYS A 31 -34.10 -8.20 8.53
N LEU A 32 -34.62 -7.44 9.49
CA LEU A 32 -33.93 -7.07 10.74
C LEU A 32 -33.65 -8.37 11.53
N THR A 33 -32.58 -9.08 11.19
CA THR A 33 -32.03 -10.18 12.03
C THR A 33 -30.67 -10.53 11.44
N ASP A 34 -29.66 -10.13 12.13
CA ASP A 34 -28.30 -10.63 12.31
C ASP A 34 -27.28 -9.49 12.30
N VAL A 35 -27.41 -8.56 13.26
CA VAL A 35 -26.26 -7.78 13.72
C VAL A 35 -25.36 -8.80 14.42
N THR A 36 -24.21 -9.11 13.85
CA THR A 36 -23.26 -10.03 14.47
C THR A 36 -22.75 -9.36 15.76
N VAL A 37 -23.21 -9.85 16.91
CA VAL A 37 -22.81 -9.35 18.22
C VAL A 37 -21.31 -9.58 18.39
N LEU A 38 -20.62 -8.69 19.08
CA LEU A 38 -19.20 -8.90 19.43
C LEU A 38 -19.04 -10.25 20.16
N PRO A 39 -17.98 -11.02 19.89
CA PRO A 39 -17.74 -12.31 20.54
C PRO A 39 -17.64 -12.15 22.06
N VAL A 40 -18.33 -13.02 22.82
CA VAL A 40 -18.33 -12.96 24.30
C VAL A 40 -16.90 -13.10 24.83
N ASP A 41 -16.14 -14.04 24.30
CA ASP A 41 -14.74 -14.26 24.72
C ASP A 41 -13.86 -13.03 24.46
N PHE A 42 -14.15 -12.24 23.41
CA PHE A 42 -13.48 -10.96 23.16
C PHE A 42 -13.80 -9.95 24.27
N ILE A 43 -15.08 -9.78 24.60
CA ILE A 43 -15.50 -8.85 25.65
C ILE A 43 -14.86 -9.23 26.98
N GLU A 44 -14.87 -10.52 27.32
CA GLU A 44 -14.25 -11.03 28.56
C GLU A 44 -12.73 -10.81 28.58
N SER A 45 -12.05 -11.06 27.46
CA SER A 45 -10.62 -10.81 27.30
C SER A 45 -10.27 -9.33 27.50
N MET A 46 -11.04 -8.42 26.88
CA MET A 46 -10.81 -6.98 27.05
C MET A 46 -11.08 -6.52 28.48
N HIS A 47 -12.09 -7.09 29.17
CA HIS A 47 -12.30 -6.80 30.59
C HIS A 47 -11.13 -7.26 31.48
N GLN A 48 -10.51 -8.39 31.16
CA GLN A 48 -9.31 -8.86 31.86
C GLN A 48 -8.10 -7.95 31.61
N GLN A 49 -7.93 -7.48 30.37
CA GLN A 49 -6.80 -6.65 29.95
C GLN A 49 -6.92 -5.19 30.40
N MET A 50 -8.10 -4.57 30.27
CA MET A 50 -8.32 -3.12 30.43
C MET A 50 -9.22 -2.77 31.65
N GLY A 51 -9.76 -3.75 32.34
CA GLY A 51 -10.67 -3.51 33.47
C GLY A 51 -11.92 -2.74 33.08
N SER A 52 -12.21 -1.64 33.78
CA SER A 52 -13.41 -0.82 33.55
C SER A 52 -13.42 -0.07 32.19
N GLU A 53 -12.27 0.12 31.54
CA GLU A 53 -12.19 0.77 30.24
C GLU A 53 -12.76 -0.09 29.11
N ALA A 54 -12.77 -1.42 29.27
CA ALA A 54 -13.29 -2.35 28.27
C ALA A 54 -14.72 -2.01 27.83
N ALA A 55 -15.56 -1.56 28.77
CA ALA A 55 -16.94 -1.17 28.46
C ALA A 55 -17.02 -0.01 27.46
N ARG A 56 -16.09 0.95 27.55
CA ARG A 56 -16.01 2.08 26.61
C ARG A 56 -15.54 1.62 25.24
N LEU A 57 -14.54 0.72 25.18
CA LEU A 57 -14.09 0.11 23.94
C LEU A 57 -15.22 -0.64 23.24
N VAL A 58 -15.92 -1.53 23.96
CA VAL A 58 -17.06 -2.28 23.44
C VAL A 58 -18.14 -1.34 22.89
N GLN A 59 -18.48 -0.27 23.62
CA GLN A 59 -19.44 0.73 23.15
C GLN A 59 -18.95 1.44 21.86
N ALA A 60 -17.67 1.80 21.78
CA ALA A 60 -17.10 2.43 20.59
C ALA A 60 -17.11 1.50 19.37
N LEU A 61 -16.91 0.19 19.57
CA LEU A 61 -16.96 -0.80 18.49
C LEU A 61 -18.37 -1.05 17.92
N GLU A 62 -19.41 -0.56 18.57
CA GLU A 62 -20.80 -0.60 18.10
C GLU A 62 -21.24 0.72 17.41
N THR A 63 -20.33 1.69 17.25
CA THR A 63 -20.61 2.93 16.51
C THR A 63 -20.24 2.79 15.03
N GLU A 64 -20.67 3.75 14.20
CA GLU A 64 -20.30 3.80 12.78
C GLU A 64 -18.77 3.95 12.60
N PRO A 65 -18.19 3.29 11.59
CA PRO A 65 -16.76 3.37 11.31
C PRO A 65 -16.34 4.76 10.82
N VAL A 66 -15.13 5.16 11.18
CA VAL A 66 -14.53 6.41 10.74
C VAL A 66 -14.04 6.28 9.29
N THR A 67 -14.29 7.30 8.48
CA THR A 67 -13.72 7.41 7.13
C THR A 67 -12.55 8.38 7.16
N SER A 68 -11.40 7.98 6.66
CA SER A 68 -10.21 8.82 6.53
C SER A 68 -9.49 8.57 5.22
N ILE A 69 -8.75 9.57 4.78
CA ILE A 69 -7.96 9.56 3.55
C ILE A 69 -6.58 10.15 3.83
N ARG A 70 -5.63 9.83 2.97
CA ARG A 70 -4.33 10.47 2.91
C ARG A 70 -4.12 11.05 1.51
N LEU A 71 -3.80 12.33 1.44
CA LEU A 71 -3.55 13.04 0.18
C LEU A 71 -2.23 12.60 -0.45
N ASN A 72 -2.15 12.81 -1.76
CA ASN A 72 -0.93 12.64 -2.54
C ASN A 72 -0.52 14.02 -3.09
N SER A 73 0.75 14.34 -3.06
CA SER A 73 1.32 15.59 -3.59
C SER A 73 1.09 15.85 -5.10
N LYS A 74 0.26 15.04 -5.76
CA LYS A 74 -0.19 15.27 -7.16
C LYS A 74 -1.12 16.49 -7.29
N LEU A 75 -1.78 16.87 -6.21
CA LEU A 75 -2.65 18.06 -6.11
C LEU A 75 -2.28 18.86 -4.88
N ASP A 76 -2.19 20.18 -5.03
CA ASP A 76 -1.97 21.11 -3.91
C ASP A 76 -3.21 21.23 -3.02
N VAL A 77 -4.40 21.08 -3.59
CA VAL A 77 -5.68 21.19 -2.88
C VAL A 77 -6.66 20.16 -3.44
N LEU A 78 -7.23 19.36 -2.56
CA LEU A 78 -8.34 18.47 -2.86
C LEU A 78 -9.54 18.88 -2.01
N THR A 79 -10.70 19.02 -2.63
CA THR A 79 -11.96 19.35 -1.95
C THR A 79 -12.93 18.20 -2.04
N PHE A 80 -13.61 17.91 -0.93
CA PHE A 80 -14.72 16.97 -0.86
C PHE A 80 -16.02 17.72 -0.62
N ASP A 81 -17.13 17.14 -1.03
CA ASP A 81 -18.48 17.70 -0.80
C ASP A 81 -18.96 17.49 0.66
N CYS A 82 -18.05 17.20 1.59
CA CYS A 82 -18.31 16.98 3.01
C CYS A 82 -17.24 17.68 3.86
N ASP A 83 -17.56 17.89 5.15
CA ASP A 83 -16.60 18.48 6.09
C ASP A 83 -15.39 17.57 6.30
N THR A 84 -14.22 18.19 6.43
CA THR A 84 -12.95 17.52 6.67
C THR A 84 -12.32 17.99 7.96
N GLU A 85 -11.60 17.09 8.64
CA GLU A 85 -10.84 17.37 9.86
C GLU A 85 -9.46 16.74 9.71
N GLU A 86 -8.40 17.41 10.10
CA GLU A 86 -7.04 16.90 10.01
C GLU A 86 -6.81 15.70 10.92
N VAL A 87 -6.01 14.73 10.46
CA VAL A 87 -5.50 13.64 11.30
C VAL A 87 -4.30 14.21 12.08
N PRO A 88 -4.35 14.25 13.43
CA PRO A 88 -3.37 15.02 14.20
C PRO A 88 -1.91 14.57 14.05
N TRP A 89 -1.69 13.31 13.67
CA TRP A 89 -0.36 12.72 13.55
C TRP A 89 0.14 12.56 12.11
N HIS A 90 -0.57 13.16 11.13
CA HIS A 90 -0.17 13.08 9.71
C HIS A 90 -0.62 14.33 8.95
N ILE A 91 0.34 15.06 8.37
CA ILE A 91 0.08 16.35 7.73
C ILE A 91 -0.90 16.27 6.54
N ASP A 92 -0.88 15.20 5.77
CA ASP A 92 -1.75 14.98 4.61
C ASP A 92 -2.93 14.03 4.93
N GLY A 93 -3.16 13.73 6.22
CA GLY A 93 -4.24 12.89 6.69
C GLY A 93 -5.50 13.67 7.00
N TYR A 94 -6.67 13.20 6.51
CA TYR A 94 -7.96 13.87 6.77
C TYR A 94 -9.04 12.85 7.10
N TYR A 95 -9.84 13.17 8.12
CA TYR A 95 -11.13 12.55 8.36
C TYR A 95 -12.19 13.16 7.47
N LEU A 96 -13.13 12.36 7.01
CA LEU A 96 -14.30 12.81 6.26
C LEU A 96 -15.56 12.61 7.11
N SER A 97 -16.43 13.63 7.19
CA SER A 97 -17.69 13.54 7.95
C SER A 97 -18.67 12.53 7.34
N GLU A 98 -18.56 12.27 6.03
CA GLU A 98 -19.34 11.28 5.30
C GLU A 98 -18.43 10.39 4.46
N ARG A 99 -18.90 9.19 4.12
CA ARG A 99 -18.18 8.28 3.23
C ARG A 99 -18.60 8.47 1.77
N PRO A 100 -17.79 9.13 0.92
CA PRO A 100 -18.10 9.29 -0.50
C PRO A 100 -18.09 7.95 -1.25
N GLN A 101 -18.68 7.93 -2.44
CA GLN A 101 -18.52 6.83 -3.39
C GLN A 101 -17.19 6.98 -4.14
N PHE A 102 -16.06 6.65 -3.47
CA PHE A 102 -14.71 6.81 -4.00
C PHE A 102 -14.51 6.22 -5.41
N THR A 103 -15.20 5.12 -5.73
CA THR A 103 -15.12 4.50 -7.06
C THR A 103 -15.69 5.36 -8.18
N LEU A 104 -16.49 6.39 -7.86
CA LEU A 104 -17.04 7.35 -8.82
C LEU A 104 -16.31 8.70 -8.79
N ASP A 105 -15.16 8.75 -8.13
CA ASP A 105 -14.28 9.91 -8.15
C ASP A 105 -13.08 9.65 -9.09
N PRO A 106 -12.94 10.40 -10.20
CA PRO A 106 -11.80 10.24 -11.10
C PRO A 106 -10.43 10.50 -10.42
N LEU A 107 -10.37 11.38 -9.40
CA LEU A 107 -9.14 11.70 -8.68
C LEU A 107 -8.65 10.53 -7.81
N PHE A 108 -9.58 9.69 -7.30
CA PHE A 108 -9.21 8.43 -6.66
C PHE A 108 -8.47 7.49 -7.62
N HIS A 109 -8.96 7.38 -8.87
CA HIS A 109 -8.33 6.54 -9.90
C HIS A 109 -7.02 7.13 -10.42
N ALA A 110 -6.86 8.46 -10.36
CA ALA A 110 -5.61 9.16 -10.65
C ALA A 110 -4.57 9.03 -9.52
N GLY A 111 -4.95 8.46 -8.37
CA GLY A 111 -4.08 8.31 -7.20
C GLY A 111 -3.77 9.63 -6.51
N CYS A 112 -4.71 10.59 -6.51
CA CYS A 112 -4.55 11.86 -5.80
C CYS A 112 -4.71 11.72 -4.29
N TYR A 113 -5.29 10.63 -3.83
CA TYR A 113 -5.40 10.27 -2.42
C TYR A 113 -5.57 8.76 -2.26
N TYR A 114 -5.31 8.29 -1.05
CA TYR A 114 -5.53 6.91 -0.62
C TYR A 114 -6.57 6.87 0.51
N VAL A 115 -7.55 5.98 0.43
CA VAL A 115 -8.49 5.73 1.54
C VAL A 115 -7.78 4.87 2.56
N GLN A 116 -7.26 5.49 3.60
CA GLN A 116 -6.41 4.86 4.62
C GLN A 116 -7.01 5.07 6.00
N GLU A 117 -6.94 4.05 6.84
CA GLU A 117 -7.30 4.13 8.25
C GLU A 117 -6.32 5.07 8.98
N ALA A 118 -6.88 6.03 9.72
CA ALA A 118 -6.12 7.15 10.29
C ALA A 118 -5.02 6.70 11.25
N SER A 119 -5.31 5.77 12.18
CA SER A 119 -4.32 5.32 13.17
C SER A 119 -3.08 4.71 12.51
N SER A 120 -3.26 4.02 11.37
CA SER A 120 -2.17 3.43 10.61
C SER A 120 -1.22 4.45 9.97
N MET A 121 -1.63 5.72 9.86
CA MET A 121 -0.77 6.80 9.37
C MET A 121 0.29 7.20 10.40
N PHE A 122 0.12 6.85 11.68
CA PHE A 122 1.10 7.10 12.75
C PHE A 122 2.48 6.47 12.49
N ILE A 123 2.57 5.52 11.57
CA ILE A 123 3.86 4.96 11.12
C ILE A 123 4.82 6.07 10.65
N GLU A 124 4.30 7.18 10.10
CA GLU A 124 5.13 8.31 9.67
C GLU A 124 5.95 8.89 10.81
N GLN A 125 5.39 8.97 12.03
CA GLN A 125 6.11 9.45 13.21
C GLN A 125 7.34 8.59 13.54
N ALA A 126 7.25 7.27 13.32
CA ALA A 126 8.40 6.38 13.48
C ALA A 126 9.42 6.54 12.34
N LEU A 127 8.97 6.76 11.11
CA LEU A 127 9.85 7.01 9.97
C LEU A 127 10.63 8.31 10.16
N GLU A 128 9.96 9.41 10.51
CA GLU A 128 10.58 10.72 10.72
C GLU A 128 11.65 10.73 11.82
N GLN A 129 11.45 9.94 12.88
CA GLN A 129 12.35 9.92 14.02
C GLN A 129 13.54 8.97 13.86
N TYR A 130 13.39 7.90 13.06
CA TYR A 130 14.36 6.80 13.05
C TYR A 130 14.87 6.37 11.68
N VAL A 131 14.27 6.82 10.58
CA VAL A 131 14.59 6.36 9.23
C VAL A 131 15.03 7.53 8.36
N ASP A 132 16.20 7.45 7.77
CA ASP A 132 16.65 8.45 6.80
C ASP A 132 15.88 8.31 5.48
N SER A 133 15.50 9.42 4.84
CA SER A 133 14.78 9.40 3.56
C SER A 133 15.56 8.72 2.42
N SER A 134 16.88 8.56 2.56
CA SER A 134 17.72 7.82 1.61
C SER A 134 17.80 6.32 1.87
N SER A 135 17.02 5.80 2.81
CA SER A 135 17.04 4.39 3.22
C SER A 135 16.47 3.44 2.17
N VAL A 136 16.89 2.18 2.26
CA VAL A 136 16.25 1.04 1.60
C VAL A 136 15.30 0.38 2.59
N VAL A 137 14.00 0.53 2.36
CA VAL A 137 12.94 0.08 3.28
C VAL A 137 12.21 -1.11 2.69
N LEU A 138 11.87 -2.08 3.55
CA LEU A 138 10.99 -3.21 3.22
C LEU A 138 9.64 -3.03 3.92
N ASP A 139 8.54 -3.05 3.16
CA ASP A 139 7.19 -3.31 3.67
C ASP A 139 6.86 -4.77 3.37
N LEU A 140 6.89 -5.63 4.40
CA LEU A 140 6.88 -7.08 4.23
C LEU A 140 5.51 -7.67 3.93
N CYS A 141 4.43 -7.09 4.50
CA CYS A 141 3.04 -7.54 4.37
C CYS A 141 2.18 -6.43 3.76
N ALA A 142 2.58 -5.95 2.60
CA ALA A 142 2.28 -4.63 2.08
C ALA A 142 0.86 -4.41 1.56
N ALA A 143 0.17 -5.47 1.06
CA ALA A 143 -1.12 -5.27 0.42
C ALA A 143 -2.21 -4.85 1.41
N PRO A 144 -3.09 -3.92 1.01
CA PRO A 144 -3.30 -3.40 -0.35
C PRO A 144 -2.42 -2.21 -0.76
N GLY A 145 -1.54 -1.66 0.12
CA GLY A 145 -0.57 -0.64 -0.25
C GLY A 145 -0.68 0.70 0.50
N GLY A 146 -1.56 0.81 1.50
CA GLY A 146 -1.73 2.06 2.25
C GLY A 146 -0.45 2.51 2.95
N LYS A 147 0.21 1.59 3.68
CA LYS A 147 1.49 1.84 4.34
C LYS A 147 2.63 1.97 3.35
N SER A 148 2.66 1.12 2.31
CA SER A 148 3.65 1.23 1.22
C SER A 148 3.62 2.58 0.52
N THR A 149 2.45 3.12 0.20
CA THR A 149 2.34 4.44 -0.45
C THR A 149 2.74 5.58 0.49
N LEU A 150 2.51 5.45 1.80
CA LEU A 150 3.01 6.37 2.82
C LEU A 150 4.54 6.34 2.87
N ILE A 151 5.15 5.16 3.00
CA ILE A 151 6.61 5.00 3.03
C ILE A 151 7.24 5.52 1.72
N SER A 152 6.63 5.20 0.56
CA SER A 152 7.11 5.68 -0.75
C SER A 152 7.10 7.21 -0.85
N GLU A 153 6.10 7.88 -0.26
CA GLU A 153 6.02 9.34 -0.18
C GLU A 153 7.10 9.91 0.73
N TYR A 154 7.25 9.37 1.94
CA TYR A 154 8.28 9.75 2.89
C TYR A 154 9.70 9.66 2.31
N LEU A 155 9.99 8.57 1.61
CA LEU A 155 11.30 8.34 0.98
C LEU A 155 11.55 9.27 -0.22
N GLY A 156 10.52 9.69 -0.91
CA GLY A 156 10.63 10.55 -2.08
C GLY A 156 11.54 9.98 -3.18
N ALA A 157 12.33 10.84 -3.80
CA ALA A 157 13.29 10.43 -4.84
C ALA A 157 14.59 9.83 -4.25
N ASP A 158 14.84 10.04 -2.96
CA ASP A 158 16.12 9.70 -2.33
C ASP A 158 16.20 8.28 -1.80
N GLY A 159 15.08 7.62 -1.53
CA GLY A 159 15.03 6.28 -0.97
C GLY A 159 14.47 5.22 -1.92
N LEU A 160 14.56 3.96 -1.51
CA LEU A 160 14.02 2.81 -2.22
C LEU A 160 13.09 2.01 -1.32
N LEU A 161 11.87 1.76 -1.80
CA LEU A 161 10.93 0.87 -1.14
C LEU A 161 10.88 -0.49 -1.84
N VAL A 162 10.92 -1.55 -1.06
CA VAL A 162 10.55 -2.90 -1.50
C VAL A 162 9.24 -3.27 -0.81
N SER A 163 8.16 -3.43 -1.59
CA SER A 163 6.84 -3.80 -1.08
C SER A 163 6.55 -5.24 -1.42
N ASN A 164 6.41 -6.09 -0.40
CA ASN A 164 6.21 -7.52 -0.58
C ASN A 164 4.81 -7.97 -0.18
N GLU A 165 4.26 -8.93 -0.90
CA GLU A 165 3.01 -9.59 -0.53
C GLU A 165 3.07 -11.08 -0.92
N VAL A 166 2.81 -11.96 0.05
CA VAL A 166 2.87 -13.41 -0.13
C VAL A 166 1.64 -13.97 -0.86
N VAL A 167 0.53 -13.26 -0.85
CA VAL A 167 -0.72 -13.69 -1.50
C VAL A 167 -0.77 -13.15 -2.92
N ARG A 168 -0.67 -14.05 -3.91
CA ARG A 168 -0.58 -13.70 -5.33
C ARG A 168 -1.68 -12.75 -5.84
N GLN A 169 -2.91 -12.93 -5.39
CA GLN A 169 -4.00 -12.05 -5.84
C GLN A 169 -3.87 -10.64 -5.26
N ARG A 170 -3.41 -10.52 -4.02
CA ARG A 170 -3.24 -9.25 -3.33
C ARG A 170 -2.05 -8.44 -3.86
N VAL A 171 -0.99 -9.14 -4.33
CA VAL A 171 0.19 -8.43 -4.86
C VAL A 171 -0.11 -7.62 -6.12
N PHE A 172 -1.08 -8.02 -6.95
CA PHE A 172 -1.50 -7.23 -8.11
C PHE A 172 -2.27 -5.97 -7.72
N ILE A 173 -3.08 -6.05 -6.64
CA ILE A 173 -3.76 -4.87 -6.07
C ILE A 173 -2.72 -3.90 -5.49
N LEU A 174 -1.73 -4.42 -4.77
CA LEU A 174 -0.59 -3.64 -4.28
C LEU A 174 0.14 -2.94 -5.43
N SER A 175 0.48 -3.67 -6.48
CA SER A 175 1.19 -3.12 -7.66
C SER A 175 0.37 -2.02 -8.35
N GLU A 176 -0.95 -2.19 -8.47
CA GLU A 176 -1.85 -1.17 -9.01
C GLU A 176 -1.83 0.10 -8.16
N ASN A 177 -1.98 -0.02 -6.84
CA ASN A 177 -2.01 1.12 -5.93
C ASN A 177 -0.66 1.87 -5.89
N ILE A 178 0.47 1.15 -5.92
CA ILE A 178 1.80 1.74 -6.03
C ILE A 178 1.96 2.51 -7.35
N GLN A 179 1.51 1.94 -8.47
CA GLN A 179 1.58 2.63 -9.76
C GLN A 179 0.69 3.88 -9.78
N LYS A 180 -0.54 3.81 -9.24
CA LYS A 180 -1.42 4.97 -9.11
C LYS A 180 -0.82 6.06 -8.23
N TRP A 181 -0.08 5.69 -7.18
CA TRP A 181 0.59 6.66 -6.31
C TRP A 181 1.66 7.47 -7.05
N GLY A 182 2.49 6.82 -7.88
CA GLY A 182 3.26 7.48 -8.92
C GLY A 182 4.64 8.01 -8.55
N ASN A 183 5.26 7.58 -7.43
CA ASN A 183 6.63 8.00 -7.09
C ASN A 183 7.71 7.28 -7.91
N GLY A 184 7.47 6.04 -8.35
CA GLY A 184 8.41 5.27 -9.16
C GLY A 184 9.61 4.67 -8.41
N ASN A 185 9.75 4.92 -7.11
CA ASN A 185 10.83 4.46 -6.23
C ASN A 185 10.56 3.11 -5.57
N THR A 186 9.63 2.31 -6.10
CA THR A 186 9.17 1.07 -5.46
C THR A 186 9.41 -0.16 -6.32
N VAL A 187 9.89 -1.23 -5.69
CA VAL A 187 9.94 -2.59 -6.23
C VAL A 187 8.85 -3.41 -5.54
N VAL A 188 7.92 -3.98 -6.31
CA VAL A 188 6.87 -4.87 -5.77
C VAL A 188 7.29 -6.31 -5.97
N THR A 189 7.26 -7.09 -4.88
CA THR A 189 7.70 -8.49 -4.86
C THR A 189 6.62 -9.45 -4.34
N HIS A 190 6.75 -10.71 -4.74
CA HIS A 190 5.88 -11.82 -4.33
C HIS A 190 6.73 -12.96 -3.78
N ASN A 191 7.10 -12.86 -2.52
CA ASN A 191 7.98 -13.81 -1.84
C ASN A 191 7.48 -14.11 -0.43
N THR A 192 7.88 -15.25 0.13
CA THR A 192 7.71 -15.55 1.54
C THR A 192 8.70 -14.75 2.40
N PRO A 193 8.40 -14.50 3.69
CA PRO A 193 9.35 -13.87 4.61
C PRO A 193 10.70 -14.58 4.66
N ALA A 194 10.70 -15.92 4.69
CA ALA A 194 11.93 -16.75 4.70
C ALA A 194 12.78 -16.54 3.44
N GLU A 195 12.15 -16.48 2.24
CA GLU A 195 12.88 -16.19 1.00
C GLU A 195 13.55 -14.82 1.03
N ILE A 196 12.91 -13.83 1.64
CA ILE A 196 13.47 -12.47 1.77
C ILE A 196 14.63 -12.49 2.79
N GLY A 197 14.45 -13.09 3.97
CA GLY A 197 15.50 -13.21 4.97
C GLY A 197 16.76 -13.89 4.45
N GLU A 198 16.60 -15.04 3.78
CA GLU A 198 17.71 -15.82 3.21
C GLU A 198 18.43 -15.09 2.07
N ARG A 199 17.66 -14.42 1.17
CA ARG A 199 18.19 -13.88 -0.08
C ARG A 199 18.63 -12.43 0.02
N CYS A 200 18.14 -11.67 1.01
CA CYS A 200 18.39 -10.25 1.19
C CYS A 200 19.04 -9.91 2.54
N THR A 201 19.87 -10.81 3.08
CA THR A 201 20.54 -10.65 4.37
C THR A 201 21.22 -9.27 4.48
N HIS A 202 20.89 -8.53 5.55
CA HIS A 202 21.44 -7.20 5.89
C HIS A 202 21.28 -6.15 4.76
N LEU A 203 20.19 -6.22 4.01
CA LEU A 203 19.93 -5.28 2.91
C LEU A 203 19.19 -4.03 3.36
N PHE A 204 18.21 -4.18 4.26
CA PHE A 204 17.25 -3.13 4.58
C PHE A 204 17.68 -2.31 5.80
N ASP A 205 17.58 -0.99 5.68
CA ASP A 205 17.77 -0.05 6.78
C ASP A 205 16.58 -0.05 7.73
N CYS A 206 15.37 -0.25 7.16
CA CYS A 206 14.13 -0.38 7.90
C CYS A 206 13.27 -1.51 7.33
N VAL A 207 12.59 -2.24 8.21
CA VAL A 207 11.58 -3.26 7.87
C VAL A 207 10.29 -2.94 8.59
N LEU A 208 9.21 -2.71 7.84
CA LEU A 208 7.86 -2.67 8.37
C LEU A 208 7.25 -4.07 8.30
N VAL A 209 6.71 -4.53 9.42
CA VAL A 209 5.90 -5.75 9.51
C VAL A 209 4.52 -5.39 10.04
N ASP A 210 3.62 -5.00 9.11
CA ASP A 210 2.19 -4.88 9.41
C ASP A 210 1.60 -6.30 9.38
N ALA A 211 1.67 -6.96 10.52
CA ALA A 211 1.52 -8.40 10.58
C ALA A 211 0.06 -8.85 10.38
N PRO A 212 -0.19 -9.97 9.66
CA PRO A 212 -1.52 -10.56 9.62
C PRO A 212 -1.94 -10.95 11.05
N CYS A 213 -3.08 -10.42 11.50
CA CYS A 213 -3.54 -10.49 12.88
C CYS A 213 -5.00 -10.95 12.98
N SER A 214 -5.52 -11.10 14.20
CA SER A 214 -6.91 -11.50 14.46
C SER A 214 -7.96 -10.44 14.05
N GLY A 215 -7.52 -9.18 13.79
CA GLY A 215 -8.32 -8.15 13.14
C GLY A 215 -9.41 -7.53 14.02
N GLU A 216 -9.21 -7.42 15.33
CA GLU A 216 -10.18 -6.82 16.26
C GLU A 216 -10.52 -5.37 15.92
N GLY A 217 -9.57 -4.60 15.38
CA GLY A 217 -9.79 -3.26 14.84
C GLY A 217 -10.65 -3.21 13.57
N MET A 218 -11.01 -4.35 12.99
CA MET A 218 -11.91 -4.43 11.83
C MET A 218 -13.37 -4.63 12.23
N PHE A 219 -13.69 -4.84 13.51
CA PHE A 219 -15.02 -5.21 13.97
C PHE A 219 -16.13 -4.22 13.63
N ARG A 220 -15.82 -2.93 13.46
CA ARG A 220 -16.80 -1.94 12.98
C ARG A 220 -17.08 -2.01 11.49
N LYS A 221 -16.11 -2.50 10.71
CA LYS A 221 -16.13 -2.49 9.23
C LYS A 221 -16.50 -3.83 8.63
N ASP A 222 -16.25 -4.92 9.35
CA ASP A 222 -16.31 -6.27 8.82
C ASP A 222 -16.98 -7.23 9.80
N GLU A 223 -18.25 -7.58 9.54
CA GLU A 223 -19.00 -8.56 10.32
C GLU A 223 -18.36 -9.96 10.26
N GLN A 224 -17.66 -10.28 9.17
CA GLN A 224 -16.98 -11.55 9.03
C GLN A 224 -15.79 -11.64 9.99
N ALA A 225 -15.07 -10.53 10.23
CA ALA A 225 -14.01 -10.48 11.23
C ALA A 225 -14.54 -10.82 12.64
N ARG A 226 -15.74 -10.33 13.01
CA ARG A 226 -16.40 -10.71 14.27
C ARG A 226 -16.74 -12.21 14.32
N ALA A 227 -17.26 -12.75 13.21
CA ALA A 227 -17.71 -14.16 13.15
C ALA A 227 -16.54 -15.17 13.16
N GLU A 228 -15.41 -14.81 12.62
CA GLU A 228 -14.20 -15.68 12.51
C GLU A 228 -13.28 -15.57 13.73
N TRP A 229 -13.43 -14.51 14.54
CA TRP A 229 -12.59 -14.27 15.69
C TRP A 229 -12.79 -15.35 16.78
N SER A 230 -11.70 -15.77 17.40
CA SER A 230 -11.69 -16.65 18.56
C SER A 230 -10.34 -16.58 19.28
N LEU A 231 -10.30 -16.93 20.57
CA LEU A 231 -9.04 -17.05 21.34
C LEU A 231 -8.04 -18.00 20.68
N LYS A 232 -8.51 -19.02 19.96
CA LYS A 232 -7.66 -19.92 19.18
C LYS A 232 -7.06 -19.22 17.97
N ALA A 233 -7.86 -18.40 17.25
CA ALA A 233 -7.39 -17.61 16.12
C ALA A 233 -6.31 -16.60 16.55
N VAL A 234 -6.51 -15.91 17.67
CA VAL A 234 -5.53 -15.01 18.30
C VAL A 234 -4.18 -15.71 18.49
N LYS A 235 -4.17 -16.89 19.15
CA LYS A 235 -2.94 -17.66 19.38
C LYS A 235 -2.24 -18.07 18.09
N LEU A 236 -3.00 -18.54 17.10
CA LEU A 236 -2.45 -18.92 15.77
C LEU A 236 -1.88 -17.70 15.04
N CYS A 237 -2.50 -16.53 15.17
CA CYS A 237 -1.96 -15.29 14.60
C CYS A 237 -0.65 -14.90 15.30
N ALA A 238 -0.59 -14.92 16.64
CA ALA A 238 0.62 -14.62 17.40
C ALA A 238 1.79 -15.54 17.02
N GLU A 239 1.55 -16.86 16.92
CA GLU A 239 2.56 -17.83 16.48
C GLU A 239 3.06 -17.55 15.05
N ARG A 240 2.14 -17.22 14.13
CA ARG A 240 2.48 -16.85 12.74
C ARG A 240 3.30 -15.57 12.69
N GLN A 241 2.95 -14.56 13.46
CA GLN A 241 3.67 -13.29 13.54
C GLN A 241 5.11 -13.52 14.01
N ARG A 242 5.33 -14.35 15.03
CA ARG A 242 6.70 -14.73 15.47
C ARG A 242 7.48 -15.44 14.37
N SER A 243 6.86 -16.34 13.62
CA SER A 243 7.52 -16.98 12.48
C SER A 243 7.92 -15.96 11.41
N ILE A 244 7.03 -15.03 11.06
CA ILE A 244 7.29 -13.96 10.08
C ILE A 244 8.46 -13.07 10.53
N LEU A 245 8.46 -12.67 11.81
CA LEU A 245 9.49 -11.83 12.40
C LEU A 245 10.86 -12.53 12.43
N MET A 246 10.89 -13.80 12.82
CA MET A 246 12.10 -14.61 12.81
C MET A 246 12.66 -14.78 11.40
N ASP A 247 11.79 -15.10 10.43
CA ASP A 247 12.16 -15.34 9.03
C ASP A 247 12.78 -14.09 8.37
N VAL A 248 12.27 -12.88 8.68
CA VAL A 248 12.73 -11.64 8.04
C VAL A 248 13.89 -10.97 8.78
N TRP A 249 14.18 -11.37 10.04
CA TRP A 249 15.14 -10.69 10.92
C TRP A 249 16.53 -10.51 10.30
N ASP A 250 17.00 -11.50 9.56
CA ASP A 250 18.31 -11.44 8.90
C ASP A 250 18.34 -10.46 7.72
N ALA A 251 17.21 -10.10 7.14
CA ALA A 251 17.17 -9.10 6.09
C ALA A 251 17.43 -7.67 6.59
N LEU A 252 17.15 -7.41 7.87
CA LEU A 252 17.41 -6.13 8.53
C LEU A 252 18.90 -6.00 8.82
N LYS A 253 19.48 -4.82 8.52
CA LYS A 253 20.86 -4.49 8.88
C LYS A 253 21.04 -4.48 10.40
N PRO A 254 22.24 -4.78 10.95
CA PRO A 254 22.60 -4.36 12.30
C PRO A 254 22.41 -2.84 12.45
N GLY A 255 21.84 -2.40 13.58
CA GLY A 255 21.43 -1.00 13.80
C GLY A 255 20.19 -0.58 13.01
N GLY A 256 19.62 -1.47 12.20
CA GLY A 256 18.41 -1.18 11.43
C GLY A 256 17.14 -1.18 12.26
N ILE A 257 16.11 -0.54 11.74
CA ILE A 257 14.84 -0.28 12.42
C ILE A 257 13.79 -1.30 11.99
N LEU A 258 13.12 -1.94 12.94
CA LEU A 258 11.93 -2.73 12.72
C LEU A 258 10.71 -1.98 13.26
N ILE A 259 9.72 -1.73 12.40
CA ILE A 259 8.42 -1.21 12.80
C ILE A 259 7.45 -2.39 12.78
N TYR A 260 6.97 -2.79 13.94
CA TYR A 260 5.97 -3.84 14.10
C TYR A 260 4.60 -3.23 14.30
N SER A 261 3.60 -3.65 13.55
CA SER A 261 2.23 -3.18 13.71
C SER A 261 1.19 -4.27 13.50
N THR A 262 0.03 -4.09 14.12
CA THR A 262 -1.17 -4.92 13.97
C THR A 262 -2.43 -4.05 14.00
N CYS A 263 -3.55 -4.57 13.52
CA CYS A 263 -4.87 -3.97 13.71
C CYS A 263 -5.68 -4.73 14.78
N THR A 264 -5.06 -5.05 15.92
CA THR A 264 -5.73 -5.77 17.03
C THR A 264 -5.39 -5.14 18.37
N PHE A 265 -6.17 -5.45 19.42
CA PHE A 265 -6.03 -4.85 20.75
C PHE A 265 -5.38 -5.79 21.76
N ASN A 266 -5.35 -7.10 21.50
CA ASN A 266 -4.93 -8.10 22.47
C ASN A 266 -3.41 -8.14 22.67
N GLU A 267 -3.00 -8.40 23.91
CA GLU A 267 -1.60 -8.50 24.31
C GLU A 267 -0.86 -9.69 23.68
N GLU A 268 -1.56 -10.77 23.30
CA GLU A 268 -0.93 -11.97 22.75
C GLU A 268 -0.22 -11.70 21.42
N GLU A 269 -0.85 -10.87 20.61
CA GLU A 269 -0.33 -10.50 19.29
C GLU A 269 0.54 -9.24 19.33
N ASN A 270 0.41 -8.41 20.35
CA ASN A 270 1.07 -7.12 20.50
C ASN A 270 2.27 -7.23 21.47
N GLU A 271 2.08 -6.89 22.74
CA GLU A 271 3.16 -6.78 23.72
C GLU A 271 3.97 -8.07 23.86
N LYS A 272 3.31 -9.24 23.95
CA LYS A 272 4.01 -10.52 24.11
C LYS A 272 4.88 -10.90 22.91
N ASN A 273 4.52 -10.44 21.71
CA ASN A 273 5.38 -10.63 20.55
C ASN A 273 6.58 -9.68 20.58
N VAL A 274 6.39 -8.44 21.03
CA VAL A 274 7.50 -7.49 21.21
C VAL A 274 8.47 -7.95 22.30
N GLU A 275 7.94 -8.35 23.48
CA GLU A 275 8.74 -8.92 24.57
C GLU A 275 9.52 -10.17 24.11
N TRP A 276 8.89 -11.03 23.30
CA TRP A 276 9.57 -12.17 22.69
C TRP A 276 10.70 -11.74 21.72
N MET A 277 10.54 -10.66 20.95
CA MET A 277 11.62 -10.13 20.10
C MET A 277 12.80 -9.62 20.92
N GLU A 278 12.56 -8.94 22.04
CA GLU A 278 13.64 -8.54 22.97
C GLU A 278 14.39 -9.75 23.51
N GLU A 279 13.66 -10.76 24.01
CA GLU A 279 14.25 -11.94 24.65
C GLU A 279 14.95 -12.87 23.66
N SER A 280 14.35 -13.10 22.49
CA SER A 280 14.79 -14.14 21.55
C SER A 280 15.66 -13.62 20.41
N LEU A 281 15.45 -12.38 19.96
CA LEU A 281 16.17 -11.76 18.85
C LEU A 281 17.15 -10.66 19.31
N GLY A 282 17.12 -10.30 20.60
CA GLY A 282 17.95 -9.24 21.14
C GLY A 282 17.59 -7.85 20.62
N ALA A 283 16.34 -7.65 20.21
CA ALA A 283 15.86 -6.37 19.73
C ALA A 283 15.81 -5.36 20.88
N GLN A 284 16.06 -4.09 20.59
CA GLN A 284 15.91 -2.99 21.54
C GLN A 284 14.69 -2.16 21.19
N ILE A 285 13.75 -1.96 22.13
CA ILE A 285 12.59 -1.11 21.94
C ILE A 285 13.03 0.36 21.92
N LEU A 286 12.51 1.13 20.95
CA LEU A 286 12.72 2.56 20.82
C LEU A 286 11.42 3.32 21.10
N PRO A 287 11.47 4.42 21.87
CA PRO A 287 10.31 5.28 22.09
C PRO A 287 9.98 6.07 20.82
N VAL A 288 8.72 6.45 20.64
CA VAL A 288 8.30 7.40 19.60
C VAL A 288 7.73 8.62 20.29
N ASP A 289 8.27 9.79 19.99
CA ASP A 289 7.76 11.06 20.50
C ASP A 289 6.44 11.40 19.78
N TYR A 290 5.43 11.78 20.54
CA TYR A 290 4.11 12.18 20.03
C TYR A 290 3.42 13.16 20.99
N ASP A 291 2.42 13.87 20.49
CA ASP A 291 1.64 14.78 21.33
C ASP A 291 0.66 13.98 22.22
N PRO A 292 0.73 14.15 23.56
CA PRO A 292 -0.16 13.45 24.50
C PRO A 292 -1.67 13.67 24.26
N ASP A 293 -2.04 14.77 23.60
CA ASP A 293 -3.43 15.12 23.30
C ASP A 293 -4.02 14.30 22.13
N TRP A 294 -3.22 13.48 21.44
CA TRP A 294 -3.69 12.62 20.33
C TRP A 294 -4.52 11.41 20.78
N GLY A 295 -4.63 11.18 22.09
CA GLY A 295 -5.43 10.07 22.64
C GLY A 295 -4.78 8.69 22.50
N ILE A 296 -3.51 8.64 22.16
CA ILE A 296 -2.71 7.40 22.06
C ILE A 296 -2.49 6.85 23.48
N THR A 297 -2.55 5.54 23.61
CA THR A 297 -2.31 4.87 24.89
C THR A 297 -0.97 4.13 24.82
N GLU A 298 -0.04 4.50 25.68
CA GLU A 298 1.18 3.71 25.88
C GLU A 298 0.82 2.37 26.55
N GLY A 299 1.22 1.26 25.90
CA GLY A 299 1.19 -0.07 26.52
C GLY A 299 2.39 -0.28 27.44
N ARG A 300 2.55 -1.51 27.95
CA ARG A 300 3.83 -1.89 28.63
C ARG A 300 5.01 -1.73 27.67
N VAL A 301 4.76 -2.02 26.39
CA VAL A 301 5.63 -1.75 25.25
C VAL A 301 4.75 -1.32 24.08
N GLY A 302 5.21 -0.35 23.28
CA GLY A 302 4.49 0.13 22.12
C GLY A 302 3.25 1.00 22.41
N TYR A 303 2.49 1.29 21.36
CA TYR A 303 1.44 2.30 21.33
C TYR A 303 0.14 1.72 20.79
N HIS A 304 -0.96 1.92 21.52
CA HIS A 304 -2.30 1.51 21.15
C HIS A 304 -3.17 2.68 20.72
N PHE A 305 -3.93 2.48 19.67
CA PHE A 305 -5.00 3.36 19.20
C PHE A 305 -6.33 2.67 19.48
N TYR A 306 -6.98 3.02 20.57
CA TYR A 306 -8.30 2.51 20.92
C TYR A 306 -9.37 3.45 20.40
N PRO A 307 -10.43 2.98 19.70
CA PRO A 307 -11.45 3.85 19.10
C PRO A 307 -12.27 4.69 20.09
N HIS A 308 -12.21 4.40 21.37
CA HIS A 308 -12.84 5.23 22.41
C HIS A 308 -11.93 6.36 22.94
N LYS A 309 -10.67 6.44 22.48
CA LYS A 309 -9.68 7.46 22.89
C LYS A 309 -9.13 8.22 21.65
N ALA A 310 -8.71 7.51 20.64
CA ALA A 310 -8.22 8.07 19.39
C ALA A 310 -9.24 7.84 18.27
N LYS A 311 -9.46 8.85 17.43
CA LYS A 311 -10.40 8.78 16.31
C LYS A 311 -9.86 7.86 15.23
N GLY A 312 -10.22 6.58 15.26
CA GLY A 312 -9.74 5.52 14.36
C GLY A 312 -10.42 4.18 14.64
N GLU A 313 -9.96 3.10 13.97
CA GLU A 313 -10.58 1.77 14.08
C GLU A 313 -9.86 0.85 15.07
N GLY A 314 -8.58 1.05 15.25
CA GLY A 314 -7.73 0.25 16.11
C GLY A 314 -6.41 -0.10 15.44
N PHE A 315 -5.33 0.18 16.16
CA PHE A 315 -3.99 -0.02 15.69
C PHE A 315 -3.04 -0.20 16.87
N TYR A 316 -2.02 -0.99 16.67
CA TYR A 316 -0.88 -1.11 17.58
C TYR A 316 0.41 -0.92 16.80
N MET A 317 1.38 -0.23 17.38
CA MET A 317 2.70 -0.06 16.80
C MET A 317 3.80 -0.12 17.88
N CYS A 318 4.91 -0.77 17.55
CA CYS A 318 6.15 -0.70 18.32
C CYS A 318 7.34 -0.54 17.37
N VAL A 319 8.31 0.27 17.77
CA VAL A 319 9.56 0.49 17.03
C VAL A 319 10.69 -0.23 17.76
N LEU A 320 11.47 -1.01 17.03
CA LEU A 320 12.59 -1.76 17.57
C LEU A 320 13.85 -1.51 16.73
N CYS A 321 15.00 -1.60 17.38
CA CYS A 321 16.30 -1.55 16.73
C CYS A 321 16.96 -2.92 16.83
N LYS A 322 17.57 -3.39 15.74
CA LYS A 322 18.43 -4.57 15.74
C LYS A 322 19.78 -4.18 16.31
N ASN A 323 20.28 -4.93 17.29
CA ASN A 323 21.58 -4.64 17.92
C ASN A 323 22.70 -4.48 16.89
N ASP A 324 23.62 -3.54 17.16
CA ASP A 324 24.80 -3.29 16.36
C ASP A 324 25.78 -4.47 16.46
N GLU A 325 25.84 -5.28 15.41
CA GLU A 325 26.93 -6.23 15.18
C GLU A 325 27.83 -5.68 14.05
N PRO A 326 29.15 -6.01 14.04
CA PRO A 326 30.02 -5.56 12.97
C PRO A 326 29.52 -6.01 11.60
N LEU A 327 29.10 -5.07 10.76
CA LEU A 327 28.60 -5.32 9.41
C LEU A 327 29.67 -5.95 8.52
N GLN A 328 29.34 -7.08 7.90
CA GLN A 328 29.95 -7.44 6.62
C GLN A 328 29.09 -6.84 5.51
N PRO A 329 29.60 -5.89 4.71
CA PRO A 329 28.82 -5.26 3.67
C PRO A 329 28.27 -6.29 2.68
N VAL A 330 27.00 -6.19 2.36
CA VAL A 330 26.37 -7.01 1.32
C VAL A 330 27.12 -6.78 0.01
N LYS A 331 27.74 -7.83 -0.53
CA LYS A 331 28.38 -7.75 -1.85
C LYS A 331 27.32 -7.80 -2.95
N ILE A 332 26.79 -6.64 -3.31
CA ILE A 332 25.95 -6.49 -4.50
C ILE A 332 26.85 -6.67 -5.70
N LYS A 333 26.75 -7.83 -6.34
CA LYS A 333 27.41 -8.05 -7.64
C LYS A 333 26.43 -7.61 -8.72
N PRO A 334 26.84 -6.72 -9.63
CA PRO A 334 26.04 -6.38 -10.80
C PRO A 334 25.60 -7.66 -11.52
N SER A 335 24.34 -7.74 -11.92
CA SER A 335 23.90 -8.86 -12.75
C SER A 335 24.60 -8.74 -14.09
N GLY A 336 25.46 -9.70 -14.45
CA GLY A 336 26.13 -9.74 -15.72
C GLY A 336 25.24 -10.12 -16.93
N ARG A 337 23.92 -10.13 -16.74
CA ARG A 337 22.96 -10.23 -17.84
C ARG A 337 22.78 -8.84 -18.43
N GLU A 338 23.47 -8.59 -19.55
CA GLU A 338 23.07 -7.52 -20.45
C GLU A 338 21.59 -7.74 -20.78
N THR A 339 20.75 -6.85 -20.29
CA THR A 339 19.36 -6.76 -20.72
C THR A 339 19.37 -6.45 -22.21
N ALA A 340 18.53 -7.15 -22.99
CA ALA A 340 18.36 -6.86 -24.41
C ALA A 340 18.24 -5.35 -24.56
N MET A 341 19.19 -4.75 -25.31
CA MET A 341 19.19 -3.30 -25.54
C MET A 341 17.90 -2.95 -26.27
N ALA A 342 17.20 -1.95 -25.76
CA ALA A 342 16.18 -1.25 -26.52
C ALA A 342 16.69 -0.97 -27.94
N HIS A 343 15.78 -0.94 -28.90
CA HIS A 343 16.08 -0.29 -30.15
C HIS A 343 16.61 1.13 -29.84
N PRO A 344 17.87 1.45 -30.11
CA PRO A 344 18.49 2.72 -29.69
C PRO A 344 17.69 3.96 -30.13
N GLU A 345 16.88 3.81 -31.18
CA GLU A 345 16.02 4.84 -31.74
C GLU A 345 14.85 5.25 -30.84
N TYR A 346 14.37 4.38 -29.94
CA TYR A 346 13.23 4.67 -29.04
C TYR A 346 13.65 5.34 -27.74
N MET A 347 14.88 5.18 -27.31
CA MET A 347 15.37 5.73 -26.06
C MET A 347 15.23 7.26 -25.97
N PRO A 348 15.62 8.06 -27.00
CA PRO A 348 15.41 9.51 -26.95
C PRO A 348 13.94 9.90 -26.84
N VAL A 349 13.03 9.17 -27.50
CA VAL A 349 11.60 9.42 -27.44
C VAL A 349 11.09 9.18 -26.03
N MET A 350 11.40 8.02 -25.44
CA MET A 350 10.94 7.68 -24.07
C MET A 350 11.49 8.63 -23.01
N ARG A 351 12.77 9.00 -23.10
CA ARG A 351 13.38 10.00 -22.21
C ARG A 351 12.70 11.36 -22.31
N SER A 352 12.20 11.72 -23.50
CA SER A 352 11.49 12.98 -23.71
C SER A 352 10.14 13.05 -22.98
N TRP A 353 9.61 11.95 -22.49
CA TRP A 353 8.37 11.87 -21.70
C TRP A 353 8.56 12.16 -20.21
N LEU A 354 9.81 12.23 -19.74
CA LEU A 354 10.17 12.48 -18.34
C LEU A 354 10.64 13.93 -18.14
N GLN A 355 10.38 14.49 -16.96
CA GLN A 355 10.89 15.81 -16.56
C GLN A 355 12.39 15.72 -16.27
N HIS A 356 12.81 14.70 -15.52
CA HIS A 356 14.19 14.46 -15.10
C HIS A 356 14.75 13.15 -15.67
N PRO A 357 14.95 13.03 -17.00
CA PRO A 357 15.28 11.75 -17.65
C PRO A 357 16.61 11.13 -17.20
N ASP A 358 17.52 11.93 -16.63
CA ASP A 358 18.84 11.48 -16.18
C ASP A 358 18.81 10.84 -14.78
N GLU A 359 17.69 10.96 -14.06
CA GLU A 359 17.48 10.30 -12.76
C GLU A 359 17.00 8.85 -12.90
N TRP A 360 16.65 8.43 -14.14
CA TRP A 360 16.06 7.12 -14.40
C TRP A 360 16.97 6.21 -15.20
N ALA A 361 17.16 5.00 -14.70
CA ALA A 361 17.66 3.86 -15.46
C ALA A 361 16.49 3.21 -16.22
N VAL A 362 16.73 2.84 -17.48
CA VAL A 362 15.71 2.16 -18.30
C VAL A 362 16.19 0.75 -18.61
N ARG A 363 15.32 -0.23 -18.35
CA ARG A 363 15.51 -1.64 -18.66
C ARG A 363 14.49 -2.11 -19.68
N TYR A 364 14.97 -2.81 -20.69
CA TYR A 364 14.13 -3.49 -21.66
C TYR A 364 14.01 -4.98 -21.34
N TYR A 365 12.78 -5.46 -21.44
CA TYR A 365 12.51 -6.89 -21.42
C TYR A 365 11.45 -7.19 -22.47
N ASP A 366 11.78 -8.05 -23.46
CA ASP A 366 10.92 -8.26 -24.62
C ASP A 366 10.59 -6.91 -25.31
N ARG A 367 9.33 -6.56 -25.43
CA ARG A 367 8.84 -5.30 -26.01
C ARG A 367 8.55 -4.20 -24.98
N PHE A 368 8.78 -4.45 -23.70
CA PHE A 368 8.44 -3.52 -22.63
C PHE A 368 9.67 -2.79 -22.10
N ALA A 369 9.56 -1.48 -21.95
CA ALA A 369 10.51 -0.65 -21.25
C ALA A 369 9.97 -0.32 -19.84
N THR A 370 10.78 -0.56 -18.82
CA THR A 370 10.53 -0.12 -17.45
C THR A 370 11.61 0.86 -17.02
N ALA A 371 11.25 1.84 -16.21
CA ALA A 371 12.20 2.76 -15.63
C ALA A 371 12.13 2.72 -14.09
N TYR A 372 13.29 2.90 -13.47
CA TYR A 372 13.48 2.91 -12.04
C TYR A 372 14.62 3.88 -11.66
N PRO A 373 14.71 4.34 -10.39
CA PRO A 373 15.71 5.32 -9.98
C PRO A 373 17.14 4.85 -10.30
N LEU A 374 17.90 5.69 -11.02
CA LEU A 374 19.28 5.39 -11.42
C LEU A 374 20.18 5.16 -10.21
N LYS A 375 19.97 5.91 -9.12
CA LYS A 375 20.68 5.79 -7.84
C LYS A 375 20.66 4.35 -7.29
N TYR A 376 19.55 3.63 -7.48
CA TYR A 376 19.34 2.28 -6.94
C TYR A 376 19.42 1.18 -8.01
N LYS A 377 19.92 1.50 -9.19
CA LYS A 377 20.02 0.55 -10.32
C LYS A 377 20.62 -0.79 -9.91
N GLU A 378 21.78 -0.78 -9.25
CA GLU A 378 22.49 -2.01 -8.88
C GLU A 378 21.68 -2.87 -7.90
N ILE A 379 21.04 -2.24 -6.92
CA ILE A 379 20.19 -2.92 -5.94
C ILE A 379 18.96 -3.52 -6.62
N ILE A 380 18.27 -2.76 -7.47
CA ILE A 380 17.06 -3.20 -8.17
C ILE A 380 17.37 -4.35 -9.14
N GLU A 381 18.45 -4.25 -9.90
CA GLU A 381 18.89 -5.32 -10.79
C GLU A 381 19.29 -6.58 -9.99
N TRP A 382 19.97 -6.41 -8.86
CA TRP A 382 20.33 -7.50 -7.97
C TRP A 382 19.09 -8.18 -7.35
N LEU A 383 18.11 -7.40 -6.85
CA LEU A 383 16.82 -7.91 -6.35
C LEU A 383 16.08 -8.71 -7.44
N SER A 384 16.07 -8.21 -8.67
CA SER A 384 15.40 -8.87 -9.82
C SER A 384 15.98 -10.25 -10.15
N THR A 385 17.20 -10.56 -9.70
CA THR A 385 17.80 -11.88 -9.89
C THR A 385 17.54 -12.85 -8.75
N ARG A 386 17.07 -12.36 -7.60
CA ARG A 386 16.91 -13.12 -6.35
C ARG A 386 15.48 -13.30 -5.93
N LEU A 387 14.64 -12.29 -6.18
CA LEU A 387 13.26 -12.26 -5.77
C LEU A 387 12.32 -12.37 -6.98
N THR A 388 11.10 -12.82 -6.73
CA THR A 388 10.02 -12.76 -7.70
C THR A 388 9.47 -11.34 -7.72
N CYS A 389 10.00 -10.49 -8.63
CA CYS A 389 9.53 -9.13 -8.79
C CYS A 389 8.30 -9.08 -9.71
N ILE A 390 7.25 -8.42 -9.25
CA ILE A 390 6.01 -8.15 -10.02
C ILE A 390 6.20 -6.85 -10.82
N SER A 391 6.79 -5.83 -10.18
CA SER A 391 7.19 -4.58 -10.85
C SER A 391 8.49 -4.04 -10.26
N THR A 392 9.26 -3.34 -11.09
CA THR A 392 10.47 -2.62 -10.69
C THR A 392 10.36 -1.20 -11.22
N GLY A 393 10.04 -0.25 -10.33
CA GLY A 393 9.70 1.10 -10.75
C GLY A 393 8.37 1.14 -11.52
N PHE A 394 8.37 1.78 -12.70
CA PHE A 394 7.17 1.95 -13.52
C PHE A 394 7.38 1.56 -14.98
N GLY A 395 6.28 1.21 -15.66
CA GLY A 395 6.28 0.94 -17.08
C GLY A 395 6.39 2.23 -17.88
N LEU A 396 7.46 2.38 -18.64
CA LEU A 396 7.74 3.58 -19.43
C LEU A 396 7.11 3.49 -20.83
N GLY A 397 7.36 2.40 -21.55
CA GLY A 397 6.90 2.26 -22.92
C GLY A 397 6.74 0.81 -23.36
N GLU A 398 6.01 0.63 -24.46
CA GLU A 398 5.81 -0.66 -25.12
C GLU A 398 6.02 -0.51 -26.63
N GLU A 399 6.82 -1.39 -27.23
CA GLU A 399 6.95 -1.45 -28.67
C GLU A 399 5.66 -1.95 -29.33
N ARG A 400 5.11 -1.18 -30.25
CA ARG A 400 3.89 -1.51 -31.00
C ARG A 400 4.08 -1.26 -32.48
N GLY A 401 4.23 -2.33 -33.24
CA GLY A 401 4.48 -2.25 -34.68
C GLY A 401 5.84 -1.61 -34.99
N ARG A 402 5.85 -0.46 -35.65
CA ARG A 402 7.07 0.30 -36.01
C ARG A 402 7.29 1.52 -35.08
N GLY A 403 6.81 1.49 -33.87
CA GLY A 403 6.93 2.62 -32.95
C GLY A 403 6.89 2.21 -31.49
N ILE A 404 6.94 3.20 -30.62
CA ILE A 404 6.85 3.06 -29.18
C ILE A 404 5.60 3.78 -28.67
N ALA A 405 4.84 3.15 -27.79
CA ALA A 405 3.70 3.73 -27.09
C ALA A 405 3.98 3.83 -25.58
N PRO A 406 3.53 4.87 -24.89
CA PRO A 406 3.65 4.95 -23.45
C PRO A 406 2.79 3.87 -22.78
N GLN A 407 3.30 3.29 -21.70
CA GLN A 407 2.49 2.46 -20.83
C GLN A 407 1.61 3.33 -19.92
N HIS A 408 0.49 2.77 -19.44
CA HIS A 408 -0.46 3.52 -18.62
C HIS A 408 0.17 4.06 -17.32
N SER A 409 1.05 3.29 -16.68
CA SER A 409 1.76 3.68 -15.46
C SER A 409 2.60 4.97 -15.62
N LEU A 410 3.05 5.27 -16.84
CA LEU A 410 3.70 6.56 -17.12
C LEU A 410 2.77 7.74 -16.88
N SER A 411 1.48 7.63 -17.21
CA SER A 411 0.52 8.72 -16.95
C SER A 411 0.28 8.98 -15.46
N MET A 412 0.54 7.99 -14.61
CA MET A 412 0.41 8.11 -13.16
C MET A 412 1.67 8.69 -12.50
N LEU A 413 2.81 8.69 -13.20
CA LEU A 413 4.10 9.10 -12.65
C LEU A 413 4.15 10.60 -12.37
N LYS A 414 4.62 11.00 -11.19
CA LYS A 414 4.82 12.41 -10.82
C LYS A 414 5.85 13.12 -11.71
N ASP A 415 6.87 12.38 -12.19
CA ASP A 415 7.91 12.86 -13.11
C ASP A 415 7.50 12.87 -14.59
N LEU A 416 6.21 12.64 -14.91
CA LEU A 416 5.71 12.76 -16.28
C LEU A 416 5.84 14.19 -16.77
N ARG A 417 6.48 14.38 -17.93
CA ARG A 417 6.43 15.64 -18.67
C ARG A 417 5.12 15.73 -19.46
N LYS A 418 4.11 16.38 -18.89
CA LYS A 418 2.76 16.45 -19.48
C LYS A 418 2.76 17.07 -20.88
N GLU A 419 3.66 18.03 -21.13
CA GLU A 419 3.82 18.75 -22.40
C GLU A 419 4.36 17.88 -23.54
N ALA A 420 4.87 16.68 -23.23
CA ALA A 420 5.27 15.71 -24.24
C ALA A 420 4.11 15.14 -25.06
N PHE A 421 2.87 15.36 -24.60
CA PHE A 421 1.65 14.88 -25.24
C PHE A 421 0.63 16.01 -25.37
N PRO A 422 -0.19 16.03 -26.44
CA PRO A 422 -1.38 16.87 -26.45
C PRO A 422 -2.30 16.51 -25.27
N ASN A 423 -2.65 17.50 -24.46
CA ASN A 423 -3.52 17.33 -23.28
C ASN A 423 -4.97 17.62 -23.60
N ILE A 424 -5.87 16.74 -23.20
CA ILE A 424 -7.31 16.87 -23.35
C ILE A 424 -7.96 16.82 -21.96
N ALA A 425 -8.50 17.95 -21.53
CA ALA A 425 -9.26 18.02 -20.28
C ALA A 425 -10.65 17.39 -20.46
N LEU A 426 -11.00 16.50 -19.53
CA LEU A 426 -12.28 15.80 -19.51
C LEU A 426 -13.24 16.43 -18.49
N THR A 427 -14.54 16.43 -18.80
CA THR A 427 -15.57 16.60 -17.77
C THR A 427 -15.63 15.36 -16.87
N ARG A 428 -16.33 15.47 -15.73
CA ARG A 428 -16.48 14.32 -14.82
C ARG A 428 -17.13 13.12 -15.50
N GLU A 429 -18.17 13.33 -16.31
CA GLU A 429 -18.87 12.29 -17.06
C GLU A 429 -17.95 11.62 -18.08
N GLN A 430 -17.16 12.41 -18.80
CA GLN A 430 -16.19 11.90 -19.78
C GLN A 430 -15.06 11.12 -19.08
N ALA A 431 -14.58 11.60 -17.92
CA ALA A 431 -13.59 10.90 -17.11
C ALA A 431 -14.11 9.54 -16.63
N LEU A 432 -15.35 9.48 -16.12
CA LEU A 432 -15.97 8.21 -15.72
C LEU A 432 -16.17 7.26 -16.90
N SER A 433 -16.58 7.75 -18.07
CA SER A 433 -16.68 6.93 -19.30
C SER A 433 -15.30 6.39 -19.72
N TYR A 434 -14.25 7.22 -19.61
CA TYR A 434 -12.87 6.77 -19.84
C TYR A 434 -12.47 5.65 -18.90
N LEU A 435 -12.69 5.82 -17.59
CA LEU A 435 -12.36 4.84 -16.55
C LEU A 435 -13.18 3.53 -16.65
N ARG A 436 -14.33 3.56 -17.33
CA ARG A 436 -15.13 2.36 -17.68
C ARG A 436 -14.70 1.69 -18.97
N THR A 437 -13.71 2.27 -19.66
CA THR A 437 -13.29 1.83 -21.01
C THR A 437 -14.38 1.95 -22.08
N GLU A 438 -15.33 2.89 -21.89
CA GLU A 438 -16.37 3.21 -22.84
C GLU A 438 -15.86 4.08 -24.00
N ALA A 439 -16.64 4.18 -25.06
CA ALA A 439 -16.33 5.06 -26.17
C ALA A 439 -16.46 6.54 -25.77
N LEU A 440 -15.44 7.33 -26.07
CA LEU A 440 -15.42 8.77 -25.82
C LEU A 440 -15.79 9.53 -27.09
N ALA A 441 -16.80 10.37 -27.00
CA ALA A 441 -17.15 11.34 -28.03
C ALA A 441 -16.52 12.69 -27.66
N LEU A 442 -15.32 12.95 -28.18
CA LEU A 442 -14.60 14.20 -28.01
C LEU A 442 -14.41 14.87 -29.37
N SER A 443 -14.66 16.20 -29.46
CA SER A 443 -14.37 17.00 -30.62
C SER A 443 -12.92 17.52 -30.60
N ASP A 444 -12.37 17.82 -31.76
CA ASP A 444 -11.11 18.53 -31.95
C ASP A 444 -9.87 17.86 -31.30
N VAL A 445 -9.92 16.54 -31.15
CA VAL A 445 -8.77 15.78 -30.62
C VAL A 445 -7.72 15.61 -31.73
N PRO A 446 -6.46 15.98 -31.47
CA PRO A 446 -5.36 15.76 -32.43
C PRO A 446 -5.20 14.27 -32.79
N LEU A 447 -4.74 14.01 -34.03
CA LEU A 447 -4.37 12.64 -34.43
C LEU A 447 -3.17 12.13 -33.62
N GLY A 448 -3.20 10.85 -33.27
CA GLY A 448 -2.13 10.21 -32.52
C GLY A 448 -2.46 10.02 -31.06
N LEU A 449 -1.41 9.94 -30.24
CA LEU A 449 -1.53 9.78 -28.78
C LEU A 449 -1.87 11.11 -28.12
N VAL A 450 -2.79 11.08 -27.17
CA VAL A 450 -3.16 12.20 -26.32
C VAL A 450 -3.17 11.78 -24.87
N LEU A 451 -2.86 12.70 -23.97
CA LEU A 451 -2.98 12.54 -22.52
C LEU A 451 -4.33 13.08 -22.09
N LEU A 452 -5.13 12.27 -21.45
CA LEU A 452 -6.43 12.66 -20.88
C LEU A 452 -6.23 13.10 -19.44
N THR A 453 -6.79 14.26 -19.10
CA THR A 453 -6.67 14.84 -17.75
C THR A 453 -8.05 15.17 -17.18
N TYR A 454 -8.15 15.11 -15.85
CA TYR A 454 -9.31 15.59 -15.10
C TYR A 454 -8.79 16.51 -13.99
N GLU A 455 -9.33 17.74 -13.90
CA GLU A 455 -8.86 18.79 -12.99
C GLU A 455 -7.31 18.98 -13.03
N GLY A 456 -6.73 18.89 -14.25
CA GLY A 456 -5.31 19.06 -14.47
C GLY A 456 -4.44 17.84 -14.13
N VAL A 457 -5.03 16.78 -13.56
CA VAL A 457 -4.33 15.53 -13.23
C VAL A 457 -4.48 14.52 -14.34
N PRO A 458 -3.39 13.85 -14.77
CA PRO A 458 -3.46 12.79 -15.77
C PRO A 458 -4.30 11.59 -15.30
N LEU A 459 -5.19 11.12 -16.16
CA LEU A 459 -5.97 9.89 -15.99
C LEU A 459 -5.43 8.73 -16.83
N GLY A 460 -4.75 9.04 -17.92
CA GLY A 460 -4.24 8.04 -18.83
C GLY A 460 -4.14 8.51 -20.27
N PHE A 461 -3.88 7.58 -21.17
CA PHE A 461 -3.71 7.86 -22.58
C PHE A 461 -4.89 7.39 -23.40
N ALA A 462 -5.11 8.09 -24.54
CA ALA A 462 -5.96 7.63 -25.62
C ALA A 462 -5.26 7.82 -26.96
N LYS A 463 -5.72 7.14 -28.02
CA LYS A 463 -5.17 7.27 -29.37
C LYS A 463 -6.26 7.61 -30.37
N ASN A 464 -6.20 8.81 -30.94
CA ASN A 464 -7.04 9.19 -32.05
C ASN A 464 -6.50 8.62 -33.36
N VAL A 465 -7.28 7.79 -34.04
CA VAL A 465 -6.95 7.18 -35.33
C VAL A 465 -7.75 7.81 -36.50
N GLY A 466 -8.34 8.98 -36.26
CA GLY A 466 -9.09 9.80 -37.22
C GLY A 466 -10.58 9.57 -37.16
N ASN A 467 -11.08 8.35 -37.24
CA ASN A 467 -12.49 8.02 -37.21
C ASN A 467 -12.98 7.59 -35.82
N ARG A 468 -12.07 7.37 -34.85
CA ARG A 468 -12.40 7.02 -33.47
C ARG A 468 -11.24 7.35 -32.52
N LEU A 469 -11.57 7.52 -31.26
CA LEU A 469 -10.62 7.62 -30.16
C LEU A 469 -10.55 6.25 -29.44
N ASN A 470 -9.38 5.61 -29.50
CA ASN A 470 -9.14 4.36 -28.78
C ASN A 470 -8.78 4.67 -27.33
N ASN A 471 -9.59 4.17 -26.41
CA ASN A 471 -9.31 4.22 -24.99
C ASN A 471 -8.16 3.26 -24.65
N LEU A 472 -7.10 3.74 -23.98
CA LEU A 472 -5.92 2.93 -23.59
C LEU A 472 -5.90 2.65 -22.09
N TYR A 473 -6.97 2.91 -21.36
CA TYR A 473 -7.07 2.58 -19.93
C TYR A 473 -7.00 1.05 -19.74
N PRO A 474 -6.26 0.55 -18.74
CA PRO A 474 -6.15 -0.89 -18.48
C PRO A 474 -7.52 -1.51 -18.17
N ASN A 475 -7.86 -2.61 -18.84
CA ASN A 475 -9.13 -3.30 -18.60
C ASN A 475 -9.26 -3.85 -17.17
N GLU A 476 -8.13 -4.19 -16.56
CA GLU A 476 -8.04 -4.71 -15.20
C GLU A 476 -8.45 -3.65 -14.17
N TRP A 477 -8.15 -2.37 -14.43
CA TRP A 477 -8.39 -1.23 -13.54
C TRP A 477 -9.75 -0.55 -13.74
N ARG A 478 -10.49 -0.98 -14.76
CA ARG A 478 -11.77 -0.35 -15.12
C ARG A 478 -12.80 -0.40 -13.99
N ILE A 479 -13.60 0.62 -13.87
CA ILE A 479 -14.80 0.62 -13.04
C ILE A 479 -15.81 -0.37 -13.63
N ARG A 480 -16.20 -1.39 -12.86
CA ARG A 480 -17.07 -2.48 -13.34
C ARG A 480 -18.52 -2.32 -12.93
N HIS A 481 -18.79 -1.64 -11.82
CA HIS A 481 -20.11 -1.47 -11.23
C HIS A 481 -20.31 -0.04 -10.74
N LEU A 482 -21.55 0.45 -10.90
CA LEU A 482 -22.04 1.69 -10.31
C LEU A 482 -22.63 1.41 -8.93
#